data_1cbb13f486818a39c0a1e8c1ed6d8fd3
#
_entry.id   1cbb13f486818a39c0a1e8c1ed6d8fd3
#
_cell.length_a   1.000
_cell.length_b   1.000
_cell.length_c   1.000
_cell.angle_alpha   90.00
_cell.angle_beta   90.00
_cell.angle_gamma   90.00
#
_symmetry.space_group_name_H-M   'P 1'
#
loop_
_entity.id
_entity.type
_entity.pdbx_description
1 polymer ?
#
loop_
_entity_poly.entity_id
_entity_poly.type
_entity_poly.pdbx_seq_one_letter_code
_entity_poly.pdbx_strand_id
1 'polypeptide(L)'
;VGFDTVKPTRLIQKLLSYLGDEYYVVDFFSGSATTAEATLKLNAADSGKRKFILIQIDDRVARDSDLYKAGYKSISELGIDRIKRAGSKLKAEYLDTTVDLGFKHYTLHDVNQKTLDKMESFDNSGFITDTTVYDEFGVNTILTTWLIHDNYGFVNNCKMVDLAGHIAYWCGNHLYLIHPGLTETAIKALIEMYNSDGKFNPQNIVLFGYSFNY
;
A
#
# COMPACT_ATOMS: atom_id res chain seq x y z
N VAL A 1 10.25 -26.54 -2.63
CA VAL A 1 8.84 -26.39 -2.27
C VAL A 1 8.05 -26.54 -3.54
N GLY A 2 7.24 -27.62 -3.64
CA GLY A 2 6.59 -28.07 -4.87
C GLY A 2 5.44 -27.17 -5.35
N PHE A 3 5.77 -26.10 -6.04
CA PHE A 3 4.84 -25.39 -6.91
C PHE A 3 5.21 -25.77 -8.34
N ASP A 4 4.41 -26.64 -8.96
CA ASP A 4 4.77 -27.36 -10.21
C ASP A 4 4.88 -26.47 -11.46
N THR A 5 4.48 -25.20 -11.39
CA THR A 5 4.40 -24.31 -12.55
C THR A 5 5.25 -23.04 -12.43
N VAL A 6 6.30 -23.07 -11.63
CA VAL A 6 7.21 -21.90 -11.50
C VAL A 6 7.92 -21.62 -12.81
N LYS A 7 7.72 -20.43 -13.35
CA LYS A 7 8.44 -19.98 -14.56
C LYS A 7 9.91 -19.70 -14.22
N PRO A 8 10.87 -19.97 -15.10
CA PRO A 8 12.27 -19.60 -14.87
C PRO A 8 12.45 -18.10 -14.77
N THR A 9 12.94 -17.62 -13.64
CA THR A 9 13.19 -16.18 -13.40
C THR A 9 14.08 -15.57 -14.48
N ARG A 10 15.10 -16.30 -14.94
CA ARG A 10 16.03 -15.84 -16.01
C ARG A 10 15.31 -15.60 -17.34
N LEU A 11 14.28 -16.39 -17.67
CA LEU A 11 13.49 -16.17 -18.89
C LEU A 11 12.76 -14.84 -18.81
N ILE A 12 12.09 -14.57 -17.69
CA ILE A 12 11.36 -13.32 -17.49
C ILE A 12 12.34 -12.12 -17.48
N GLN A 13 13.47 -12.22 -16.79
CA GLN A 13 14.51 -11.19 -16.82
C GLN A 13 14.95 -10.85 -18.25
N LYS A 14 15.21 -11.90 -19.07
CA LYS A 14 15.62 -11.69 -20.44
C LYS A 14 14.53 -11.00 -21.27
N LEU A 15 13.27 -11.36 -21.11
CA LEU A 15 12.16 -10.69 -21.80
C LEU A 15 12.06 -9.22 -21.38
N LEU A 16 12.13 -8.94 -20.08
CA LEU A 16 12.06 -7.59 -19.54
C LEU A 16 13.26 -6.71 -19.97
N SER A 17 14.45 -7.28 -20.13
CA SER A 17 15.65 -6.52 -20.53
C SER A 17 15.59 -5.91 -21.93
N TYR A 18 14.69 -6.36 -22.78
CA TYR A 18 14.49 -5.79 -24.12
C TYR A 18 13.66 -4.49 -24.13
N LEU A 19 12.99 -4.16 -23.01
CA LEU A 19 12.01 -3.07 -22.95
C LEU A 19 12.53 -1.77 -22.31
N GLY A 20 13.83 -1.69 -22.02
CA GLY A 20 14.40 -0.52 -21.34
C GLY A 20 14.48 -0.69 -19.82
N ASP A 21 14.61 0.42 -19.09
CA ASP A 21 14.91 0.42 -17.64
C ASP A 21 13.86 1.13 -16.76
N GLU A 22 12.84 1.73 -17.36
CA GLU A 22 11.75 2.42 -16.62
C GLU A 22 10.39 2.15 -17.26
N TYR A 23 9.60 1.25 -16.67
CA TYR A 23 8.23 0.94 -17.08
C TYR A 23 7.50 0.14 -16.00
N TYR A 24 6.19 -0.07 -16.18
CA TYR A 24 5.38 -0.93 -15.34
C TYR A 24 5.27 -2.33 -15.94
N VAL A 25 5.52 -3.35 -15.12
CA VAL A 25 5.28 -4.76 -15.43
C VAL A 25 3.99 -5.18 -14.75
N VAL A 26 2.98 -5.56 -15.51
CA VAL A 26 1.70 -6.00 -14.98
C VAL A 26 1.54 -7.51 -15.24
N ASP A 27 1.25 -8.27 -14.17
CA ASP A 27 1.04 -9.71 -14.22
C ASP A 27 -0.28 -10.05 -13.52
N PHE A 28 -1.29 -10.41 -14.30
CA PHE A 28 -2.64 -10.70 -13.81
C PHE A 28 -2.80 -12.10 -13.20
N PHE A 29 -1.80 -12.98 -13.36
CA PHE A 29 -1.80 -14.33 -12.83
C PHE A 29 -0.44 -14.64 -12.22
N SER A 30 -0.07 -13.87 -11.21
CA SER A 30 1.31 -13.80 -10.71
C SER A 30 1.82 -15.10 -10.08
N GLY A 31 0.92 -16.00 -9.67
CA GLY A 31 1.28 -17.28 -9.09
C GLY A 31 2.28 -17.11 -7.94
N SER A 32 3.45 -17.72 -8.09
CA SER A 32 4.53 -17.60 -7.11
C SER A 32 5.38 -16.33 -7.23
N ALA A 33 4.89 -15.27 -7.89
CA ALA A 33 5.54 -13.97 -8.04
C ALA A 33 6.92 -13.98 -8.72
N THR A 34 7.11 -14.85 -9.71
CA THR A 34 8.37 -14.92 -10.49
C THR A 34 8.67 -13.61 -11.20
N THR A 35 7.63 -12.93 -11.70
CA THR A 35 7.74 -11.63 -12.40
C THR A 35 8.31 -10.55 -11.50
N ALA A 36 7.88 -10.47 -10.23
CA ALA A 36 8.44 -9.53 -9.26
C ALA A 36 9.91 -9.81 -8.97
N GLU A 37 10.27 -11.07 -8.70
CA GLU A 37 11.68 -11.45 -8.48
C GLU A 37 12.56 -11.09 -9.69
N ALA A 38 12.06 -11.33 -10.90
CA ALA A 38 12.78 -10.99 -12.13
C ALA A 38 13.00 -9.47 -12.27
N THR A 39 11.96 -8.68 -11.97
CA THR A 39 12.01 -7.22 -12.02
C THR A 39 13.00 -6.66 -11.01
N LEU A 40 12.93 -7.11 -9.74
CA LEU A 40 13.87 -6.69 -8.70
C LEU A 40 15.32 -7.03 -9.04
N LYS A 41 15.58 -8.24 -9.55
CA LYS A 41 16.93 -8.66 -9.97
C LYS A 41 17.46 -7.82 -11.12
N LEU A 42 16.60 -7.48 -12.08
CA LEU A 42 17.02 -6.67 -13.22
C LEU A 42 17.33 -5.24 -12.77
N ASN A 43 16.47 -4.62 -11.95
CA ASN A 43 16.73 -3.30 -11.40
C ASN A 43 18.01 -3.25 -10.56
N ALA A 44 18.27 -4.28 -9.74
CA ALA A 44 19.50 -4.35 -8.96
C ALA A 44 20.76 -4.48 -9.84
N ALA A 45 20.65 -5.13 -11.01
CA ALA A 45 21.78 -5.35 -11.91
C ALA A 45 22.11 -4.11 -12.77
N ASP A 46 21.10 -3.31 -13.17
CA ASP A 46 21.26 -2.18 -14.10
C ASP A 46 20.81 -0.83 -13.53
N SER A 47 20.48 -0.77 -12.23
CA SER A 47 19.95 0.43 -11.55
C SER A 47 18.65 0.95 -12.17
N GLY A 48 17.88 0.08 -12.81
CA GLY A 48 16.61 0.40 -13.43
C GLY A 48 15.52 0.77 -12.43
N LYS A 49 14.48 1.42 -12.95
CA LYS A 49 13.32 1.92 -12.17
C LYS A 49 12.01 1.21 -12.54
N ARG A 50 12.11 -0.02 -13.04
CA ARG A 50 10.93 -0.81 -13.38
C ARG A 50 10.10 -1.06 -12.13
N LYS A 51 8.79 -0.95 -12.27
CA LYS A 51 7.81 -1.21 -11.22
C LYS A 51 6.97 -2.42 -11.62
N PHE A 52 6.48 -3.17 -10.65
CA PHE A 52 5.59 -4.29 -10.92
C PHE A 52 4.23 -4.11 -10.22
N ILE A 53 3.19 -4.62 -10.87
CA ILE A 53 1.85 -4.77 -10.33
C ILE A 53 1.47 -6.23 -10.54
N LEU A 54 1.30 -6.96 -9.45
CA LEU A 54 0.95 -8.37 -9.48
C LEU A 54 -0.46 -8.57 -8.95
N ILE A 55 -1.25 -9.34 -9.65
CA ILE A 55 -2.61 -9.69 -9.24
C ILE A 55 -2.68 -11.20 -9.11
N GLN A 56 -3.17 -11.68 -7.98
CA GLN A 56 -3.39 -13.09 -7.69
C GLN A 56 -4.72 -13.27 -6.97
N ILE A 57 -5.55 -14.17 -7.47
CA ILE A 57 -6.73 -14.61 -6.73
C ILE A 57 -6.31 -15.41 -5.50
N ASP A 58 -7.14 -15.41 -4.44
CA ASP A 58 -6.82 -16.10 -3.18
C ASP A 58 -7.05 -17.63 -3.32
N ASP A 59 -6.23 -18.27 -4.16
CA ASP A 59 -6.22 -19.71 -4.32
C ASP A 59 -5.63 -20.37 -3.07
N ARG A 60 -6.48 -21.09 -2.36
CA ARG A 60 -6.07 -21.87 -1.19
C ARG A 60 -5.31 -23.11 -1.61
N VAL A 61 -4.20 -23.37 -0.94
CA VAL A 61 -3.42 -24.60 -1.18
C VAL A 61 -4.08 -25.79 -0.46
N ALA A 62 -3.99 -26.96 -1.09
CA ALA A 62 -4.53 -28.19 -0.50
C ALA A 62 -3.82 -28.53 0.82
N ARG A 63 -4.59 -28.97 1.83
CA ARG A 63 -4.06 -29.21 3.19
C ARG A 63 -3.01 -30.34 3.25
N ASP A 64 -3.02 -31.25 2.32
CA ASP A 64 -2.08 -32.37 2.17
C ASP A 64 -0.84 -32.00 1.31
N SER A 65 -0.85 -30.83 0.68
CA SER A 65 0.26 -30.37 -0.17
C SER A 65 1.53 -30.03 0.60
N ASP A 66 2.66 -30.09 -0.07
CA ASP A 66 3.95 -29.68 0.51
C ASP A 66 3.99 -28.19 0.83
N LEU A 67 3.26 -27.35 0.10
CA LEU A 67 3.10 -25.93 0.38
C LEU A 67 2.41 -25.71 1.71
N TYR A 68 1.32 -26.43 1.98
CA TYR A 68 0.63 -26.33 3.26
C TYR A 68 1.47 -26.79 4.42
N LYS A 69 2.20 -27.92 4.26
CA LYS A 69 3.16 -28.42 5.26
C LYS A 69 4.31 -27.44 5.50
N ALA A 70 4.70 -26.64 4.49
CA ALA A 70 5.69 -25.57 4.60
C ALA A 70 5.13 -24.28 5.24
N GLY A 71 3.83 -24.24 5.60
CA GLY A 71 3.19 -23.13 6.32
C GLY A 71 2.41 -22.16 5.46
N TYR A 72 2.33 -22.35 4.14
CA TYR A 72 1.57 -21.47 3.24
C TYR A 72 0.13 -21.93 3.14
N LYS A 73 -0.82 -21.01 3.31
CA LYS A 73 -2.26 -21.28 3.19
C LYS A 73 -2.81 -20.90 1.83
N SER A 74 -2.12 -20.03 1.11
CA SER A 74 -2.50 -19.60 -0.24
C SER A 74 -1.27 -19.41 -1.13
N ILE A 75 -1.51 -19.34 -2.44
CA ILE A 75 -0.46 -19.04 -3.43
C ILE A 75 0.03 -17.59 -3.27
N SER A 76 -0.85 -16.68 -2.87
CA SER A 76 -0.49 -15.29 -2.59
C SER A 76 0.55 -15.18 -1.45
N GLU A 77 0.40 -15.96 -0.37
CA GLU A 77 1.38 -15.99 0.73
C GLU A 77 2.76 -16.46 0.25
N LEU A 78 2.80 -17.50 -0.61
CA LEU A 78 4.04 -17.95 -1.23
C LEU A 78 4.68 -16.85 -2.08
N GLY A 79 3.89 -16.15 -2.89
CA GLY A 79 4.34 -15.04 -3.73
C GLY A 79 4.95 -13.91 -2.90
N ILE A 80 4.27 -13.49 -1.84
CA ILE A 80 4.74 -12.46 -0.89
C ILE A 80 6.07 -12.86 -0.25
N ASP A 81 6.19 -14.10 0.23
CA ASP A 81 7.42 -14.59 0.84
C ASP A 81 8.57 -14.62 -0.16
N ARG A 82 8.31 -15.04 -1.41
CA ARG A 82 9.31 -15.01 -2.47
C ARG A 82 9.83 -13.61 -2.74
N ILE A 83 8.96 -12.59 -2.83
CA ILE A 83 9.37 -11.20 -3.05
C ILE A 83 10.24 -10.73 -1.89
N LYS A 84 9.84 -10.99 -0.65
CA LYS A 84 10.61 -10.65 0.56
C LYS A 84 12.01 -11.28 0.55
N ARG A 85 12.09 -12.56 0.23
CA ARG A 85 13.38 -13.28 0.15
C ARG A 85 14.25 -12.76 -0.98
N ALA A 86 13.67 -12.46 -2.14
CA ALA A 86 14.39 -11.86 -3.26
C ALA A 86 14.97 -10.51 -2.88
N GLY A 87 14.17 -9.61 -2.29
CA GLY A 87 14.61 -8.31 -1.81
C GLY A 87 15.73 -8.41 -0.77
N SER A 88 15.60 -9.30 0.23
CA SER A 88 16.61 -9.50 1.26
C SER A 88 17.93 -10.03 0.67
N LYS A 89 17.84 -10.96 -0.28
CA LYS A 89 19.01 -11.51 -0.96
C LYS A 89 19.73 -10.43 -1.77
N LEU A 90 18.99 -9.66 -2.56
CA LEU A 90 19.55 -8.58 -3.37
C LEU A 90 20.19 -7.48 -2.51
N LYS A 91 19.57 -7.13 -1.38
CA LYS A 91 20.16 -6.19 -0.42
C LYS A 91 21.50 -6.67 0.15
N ALA A 92 21.66 -7.98 0.34
CA ALA A 92 22.92 -8.57 0.79
C ALA A 92 23.97 -8.67 -0.33
N GLU A 93 23.55 -8.90 -1.57
CA GLU A 93 24.43 -8.98 -2.74
C GLU A 93 24.92 -7.61 -3.23
N TYR A 94 24.05 -6.58 -3.13
CA TYR A 94 24.30 -5.21 -3.62
C TYR A 94 24.25 -4.23 -2.43
N LEU A 95 25.31 -4.17 -1.64
CA LEU A 95 25.37 -3.41 -0.39
C LEU A 95 25.12 -1.91 -0.54
N ASP A 96 25.53 -1.33 -1.65
CA ASP A 96 25.39 0.10 -1.95
C ASP A 96 24.20 0.41 -2.89
N THR A 97 23.27 -0.54 -3.06
CA THR A 97 22.14 -0.31 -3.98
C THR A 97 21.19 0.74 -3.42
N THR A 98 20.83 1.70 -4.27
CA THR A 98 19.77 2.70 -4.02
C THR A 98 18.42 2.27 -4.60
N VAL A 99 18.36 1.07 -5.21
CA VAL A 99 17.16 0.54 -5.84
C VAL A 99 16.11 0.21 -4.78
N ASP A 100 14.87 0.61 -5.02
CA ASP A 100 13.74 0.20 -4.17
C ASP A 100 13.47 -1.30 -4.35
N LEU A 101 13.68 -2.05 -3.28
CA LEU A 101 13.46 -3.50 -3.19
C LEU A 101 12.18 -3.85 -2.41
N GLY A 102 11.40 -2.82 -2.06
CA GLY A 102 10.15 -2.98 -1.32
C GLY A 102 8.95 -3.25 -2.23
N PHE A 103 7.82 -3.53 -1.61
CA PHE A 103 6.51 -3.60 -2.26
C PHE A 103 5.40 -3.32 -1.26
N LYS A 104 4.23 -2.93 -1.75
CA LYS A 104 3.00 -2.84 -0.96
C LYS A 104 2.09 -4.01 -1.33
N HIS A 105 1.43 -4.56 -0.33
CA HIS A 105 0.44 -5.62 -0.51
C HIS A 105 -0.94 -5.08 -0.17
N TYR A 106 -1.90 -5.33 -1.06
CA TYR A 106 -3.29 -4.98 -0.91
C TYR A 106 -4.15 -6.23 -1.04
N THR A 107 -5.21 -6.29 -0.26
CA THR A 107 -6.26 -7.31 -0.39
C THR A 107 -7.54 -6.61 -0.82
N LEU A 108 -8.17 -7.15 -1.86
CA LEU A 108 -9.49 -6.67 -2.30
C LEU A 108 -10.58 -7.42 -1.55
N HIS A 109 -11.52 -6.69 -1.00
CA HIS A 109 -12.71 -7.22 -0.35
C HIS A 109 -13.94 -6.61 -1.02
N ASP A 110 -15.02 -7.40 -1.07
CA ASP A 110 -16.31 -6.86 -1.46
C ASP A 110 -16.81 -5.90 -0.38
N VAL A 111 -17.30 -4.75 -0.80
CA VAL A 111 -17.88 -3.75 0.10
C VAL A 111 -19.35 -4.07 0.33
N ASN A 112 -19.81 -3.88 1.56
CA ASN A 112 -21.23 -4.05 1.89
C ASN A 112 -22.07 -3.04 1.12
N GLN A 113 -23.15 -3.48 0.44
CA GLN A 113 -24.03 -2.59 -0.34
C GLN A 113 -24.60 -1.46 0.51
N LYS A 114 -24.95 -1.72 1.76
CA LYS A 114 -25.46 -0.67 2.67
C LYS A 114 -24.43 0.44 2.92
N THR A 115 -23.13 0.10 2.94
CA THR A 115 -22.06 1.09 3.10
C THR A 115 -21.88 1.91 1.83
N LEU A 116 -22.00 1.28 0.66
CA LEU A 116 -22.01 2.00 -0.63
C LEU A 116 -23.20 2.96 -0.71
N ASP A 117 -24.41 2.50 -0.36
CA ASP A 117 -25.62 3.33 -0.36
C ASP A 117 -25.47 4.54 0.58
N LYS A 118 -24.84 4.36 1.75
CA LYS A 118 -24.52 5.46 2.66
C LYS A 118 -23.55 6.46 2.06
N MET A 119 -22.50 5.97 1.38
CA MET A 119 -21.54 6.85 0.71
C MET A 119 -22.15 7.67 -0.42
N GLU A 120 -23.08 7.09 -1.18
CA GLU A 120 -23.82 7.78 -2.24
C GLU A 120 -24.81 8.82 -1.68
N SER A 121 -25.35 8.56 -0.48
CA SER A 121 -26.31 9.45 0.19
C SER A 121 -25.66 10.40 1.21
N PHE A 122 -24.33 10.47 1.27
CA PHE A 122 -23.63 11.31 2.23
C PHE A 122 -23.99 12.78 2.08
N ASP A 123 -24.55 13.35 3.15
CA ASP A 123 -24.89 14.77 3.24
C ASP A 123 -24.02 15.41 4.33
N ASN A 124 -23.18 16.35 3.94
CA ASN A 124 -22.28 17.08 4.85
C ASN A 124 -23.03 18.07 5.77
N SER A 125 -24.33 18.27 5.57
CA SER A 125 -25.19 19.06 6.48
C SER A 125 -25.77 18.24 7.65
N GLY A 126 -25.58 16.92 7.64
CA GLY A 126 -26.04 16.01 8.69
C GLY A 126 -25.16 16.02 9.93
N PHE A 127 -25.79 16.02 11.12
CA PHE A 127 -25.10 16.02 12.42
C PHE A 127 -24.73 14.64 12.95
N ILE A 128 -24.73 13.59 12.14
CA ILE A 128 -24.56 12.21 12.63
C ILE A 128 -23.20 11.67 12.20
N THR A 129 -22.32 11.47 13.17
CA THR A 129 -21.09 10.66 12.98
C THR A 129 -21.51 9.23 12.71
N ASP A 130 -21.18 8.69 11.56
CA ASP A 130 -21.38 7.28 11.24
C ASP A 130 -20.01 6.59 11.12
N THR A 131 -19.54 6.00 12.22
CA THR A 131 -18.26 5.30 12.26
C THR A 131 -18.27 3.99 11.48
N THR A 132 -19.42 3.49 11.02
CA THR A 132 -19.49 2.20 10.30
C THR A 132 -18.71 2.23 9.00
N VAL A 133 -18.67 3.36 8.28
CA VAL A 133 -17.87 3.52 7.06
C VAL A 133 -16.38 3.50 7.38
N TYR A 134 -15.97 4.19 8.45
CA TYR A 134 -14.60 4.19 8.96
C TYR A 134 -14.15 2.78 9.36
N ASP A 135 -14.99 2.04 10.12
CA ASP A 135 -14.69 0.70 10.62
C ASP A 135 -14.59 -0.33 9.48
N GLU A 136 -15.45 -0.22 8.46
CA GLU A 136 -15.47 -1.15 7.32
C GLU A 136 -14.26 -0.97 6.40
N PHE A 137 -13.90 0.27 6.07
CA PHE A 137 -12.78 0.54 5.17
C PHE A 137 -11.43 0.53 5.87
N GLY A 138 -11.39 1.04 7.09
CA GLY A 138 -10.17 1.26 7.85
C GLY A 138 -9.32 2.40 7.30
N VAL A 139 -8.46 2.92 8.18
CA VAL A 139 -7.63 4.11 7.91
C VAL A 139 -6.77 3.98 6.66
N ASN A 140 -6.15 2.81 6.46
CA ASN A 140 -5.24 2.61 5.33
C ASN A 140 -5.95 2.68 3.98
N THR A 141 -7.17 2.14 3.88
CA THR A 141 -7.97 2.20 2.64
C THR A 141 -8.39 3.63 2.36
N ILE A 142 -8.93 4.33 3.36
CA ILE A 142 -9.35 5.73 3.24
C ILE A 142 -8.17 6.61 2.82
N LEU A 143 -7.04 6.52 3.54
CA LEU A 143 -5.83 7.29 3.24
C LEU A 143 -5.31 7.00 1.83
N THR A 144 -5.20 5.73 1.45
CA THR A 144 -4.70 5.36 0.11
C THR A 144 -5.62 5.87 -0.99
N THR A 145 -6.93 5.83 -0.80
CA THR A 145 -7.91 6.36 -1.75
C THR A 145 -7.69 7.86 -1.98
N TRP A 146 -7.50 8.62 -0.93
CA TRP A 146 -7.24 10.05 -1.04
C TRP A 146 -5.87 10.38 -1.61
N LEU A 147 -4.84 9.61 -1.23
CA LEU A 147 -3.51 9.77 -1.84
C LEU A 147 -3.53 9.58 -3.36
N ILE A 148 -4.35 8.65 -3.84
CA ILE A 148 -4.54 8.44 -5.29
C ILE A 148 -5.30 9.63 -5.89
N HIS A 149 -6.38 10.05 -5.27
CA HIS A 149 -7.18 11.20 -5.71
C HIS A 149 -6.33 12.48 -5.79
N ASP A 150 -5.46 12.71 -4.80
CA ASP A 150 -4.59 13.88 -4.72
C ASP A 150 -3.27 13.70 -5.51
N ASN A 151 -3.21 12.70 -6.41
CA ASN A 151 -2.09 12.41 -7.33
C ASN A 151 -0.77 11.98 -6.64
N TYR A 152 -0.81 11.57 -5.37
CA TYR A 152 0.37 11.00 -4.73
C TYR A 152 0.62 9.53 -5.11
N GLY A 153 -0.40 8.84 -5.66
CA GLY A 153 -0.31 7.45 -6.11
C GLY A 153 -0.23 6.42 -4.97
N PHE A 154 -0.08 5.15 -5.34
CA PHE A 154 -0.09 4.03 -4.41
C PHE A 154 1.17 3.89 -3.54
N VAL A 155 2.28 4.49 -3.94
CA VAL A 155 3.61 4.18 -3.38
C VAL A 155 4.07 5.21 -2.35
N ASN A 156 3.41 6.36 -2.25
CA ASN A 156 3.81 7.41 -1.32
C ASN A 156 3.63 6.98 0.14
N ASN A 157 4.64 7.28 0.95
CA ASN A 157 4.60 7.11 2.39
C ASN A 157 4.29 8.46 3.03
N CYS A 158 3.15 8.55 3.70
CA CYS A 158 2.84 9.68 4.55
C CYS A 158 3.64 9.62 5.83
N LYS A 159 4.03 10.79 6.35
CA LYS A 159 4.56 10.89 7.70
C LYS A 159 3.39 10.89 8.68
N MET A 160 3.47 10.03 9.69
CA MET A 160 2.56 10.11 10.82
C MET A 160 2.92 11.31 11.66
N VAL A 161 1.93 12.10 12.04
CA VAL A 161 2.04 13.29 12.89
C VAL A 161 1.14 13.07 14.11
N ASP A 162 1.71 13.15 15.28
CA ASP A 162 0.97 13.09 16.55
C ASP A 162 0.57 14.50 16.98
N LEU A 163 -0.72 14.75 17.04
CA LEU A 163 -1.32 16.01 17.46
C LEU A 163 -1.91 15.83 18.88
N ALA A 164 -1.06 15.79 19.88
CA ALA A 164 -1.44 15.59 21.28
C ALA A 164 -2.32 14.33 21.49
N GLY A 165 -1.92 13.21 20.87
CA GLY A 165 -2.60 11.93 20.92
C GLY A 165 -3.56 11.66 19.77
N HIS A 166 -3.86 12.63 18.91
CA HIS A 166 -4.62 12.42 17.67
C HIS A 166 -3.66 12.26 16.49
N ILE A 167 -3.74 11.11 15.81
CA ILE A 167 -2.85 10.80 14.69
C ILE A 167 -3.39 11.41 13.41
N ALA A 168 -2.52 12.14 12.72
CA ALA A 168 -2.72 12.67 11.38
C ALA A 168 -1.67 12.11 10.40
N TYR A 169 -1.92 12.26 9.10
CA TYR A 169 -1.02 11.78 8.06
C TYR A 169 -0.64 12.92 7.14
N TRP A 170 0.64 13.27 7.12
CA TRP A 170 1.16 14.33 6.27
C TRP A 170 1.87 13.80 5.04
N CYS A 171 1.40 14.21 3.86
CA CYS A 171 1.99 13.88 2.58
C CYS A 171 2.05 15.12 1.68
N GLY A 172 3.24 15.54 1.31
CA GLY A 172 3.42 16.73 0.48
C GLY A 172 2.72 17.96 1.07
N ASN A 173 1.74 18.50 0.35
CA ASN A 173 0.99 19.68 0.76
C ASN A 173 -0.29 19.36 1.56
N HIS A 174 -0.60 18.08 1.79
CA HIS A 174 -1.83 17.65 2.43
C HIS A 174 -1.60 17.05 3.81
N LEU A 175 -2.46 17.41 4.76
CA LEU A 175 -2.59 16.78 6.06
C LEU A 175 -3.96 16.10 6.13
N TYR A 176 -3.96 14.78 6.32
CA TYR A 176 -5.17 13.96 6.37
C TYR A 176 -5.54 13.67 7.83
N LEU A 177 -6.73 14.10 8.23
CA LEU A 177 -7.35 13.80 9.52
C LEU A 177 -8.46 12.78 9.28
N ILE A 178 -8.18 11.51 9.60
CA ILE A 178 -9.08 10.38 9.28
C ILE A 178 -9.73 9.84 10.56
N HIS A 179 -8.97 9.80 11.66
CA HIS A 179 -9.46 9.23 12.91
C HIS A 179 -10.57 10.08 13.54
N PRO A 180 -11.60 9.45 14.13
CA PRO A 180 -12.59 10.18 14.94
C PRO A 180 -11.96 10.74 16.22
N GLY A 181 -12.68 11.63 16.89
CA GLY A 181 -12.29 12.15 18.21
C GLY A 181 -11.22 13.25 18.18
N LEU A 182 -11.24 14.10 17.16
CA LEU A 182 -10.38 15.29 17.13
C LEU A 182 -10.75 16.23 18.29
N THR A 183 -9.76 16.54 19.14
CA THR A 183 -9.95 17.36 20.33
C THR A 183 -9.44 18.78 20.11
N GLU A 184 -9.90 19.72 20.93
CA GLU A 184 -9.37 21.10 20.95
C GLU A 184 -7.85 21.13 21.21
N THR A 185 -7.34 20.23 22.05
CA THR A 185 -5.91 20.08 22.31
C THR A 185 -5.14 19.66 21.07
N ALA A 186 -5.70 18.76 20.26
CA ALA A 186 -5.09 18.34 19.00
C ALA A 186 -5.03 19.51 17.99
N ILE A 187 -6.10 20.31 17.93
CA ILE A 187 -6.14 21.51 17.06
C ILE A 187 -5.08 22.53 17.51
N LYS A 188 -4.95 22.76 18.80
CA LYS A 188 -3.90 23.67 19.33
C LYS A 188 -2.50 23.15 19.00
N ALA A 189 -2.26 21.85 19.18
CA ALA A 189 -0.98 21.22 18.82
C ALA A 189 -0.67 21.36 17.32
N LEU A 190 -1.66 21.21 16.45
CA LEU A 190 -1.51 21.45 15.02
C LEU A 190 -1.08 22.91 14.71
N ILE A 191 -1.75 23.88 15.32
CA ILE A 191 -1.45 25.31 15.14
C ILE A 191 -0.03 25.63 15.67
N GLU A 192 0.33 25.11 16.82
CA GLU A 192 1.67 25.30 17.40
C GLU A 192 2.75 24.69 16.50
N MET A 193 2.53 23.47 16.00
CA MET A 193 3.46 22.80 15.09
C MET A 193 3.61 23.58 13.78
N TYR A 194 2.52 24.05 13.20
CA TYR A 194 2.53 24.85 11.98
C TYR A 194 3.31 26.16 12.14
N ASN A 195 3.19 26.81 13.30
CA ASN A 195 3.86 28.09 13.58
C ASN A 195 5.34 27.93 13.99
N SER A 196 5.72 26.80 14.60
CA SER A 196 7.05 26.56 15.16
C SER A 196 7.98 25.76 14.27
N ASP A 197 7.47 24.81 13.47
CA ASP A 197 8.27 23.97 12.58
C ASP A 197 8.18 24.46 11.14
N GLY A 198 9.16 25.23 10.69
CA GLY A 198 9.21 25.75 9.31
C GLY A 198 9.28 24.65 8.23
N LYS A 199 9.44 23.38 8.59
CA LYS A 199 9.37 22.23 7.67
C LYS A 199 7.96 21.64 7.59
N PHE A 200 7.16 21.81 8.62
CA PHE A 200 5.78 21.35 8.68
C PHE A 200 4.86 22.44 8.11
N ASN A 201 4.56 22.33 6.81
CA ASN A 201 3.76 23.34 6.11
C ASN A 201 2.71 22.67 5.19
N PRO A 202 1.72 21.96 5.74
CA PRO A 202 0.59 21.50 4.96
C PRO A 202 -0.25 22.69 4.49
N GLN A 203 -0.58 22.73 3.20
CA GLN A 203 -1.40 23.80 2.61
C GLN A 203 -2.88 23.42 2.58
N ASN A 204 -3.18 22.12 2.67
CA ASN A 204 -4.52 21.58 2.65
C ASN A 204 -4.72 20.66 3.86
N ILE A 205 -5.88 20.79 4.50
CA ILE A 205 -6.32 19.86 5.55
C ILE A 205 -7.51 19.10 4.99
N VAL A 206 -7.40 17.77 4.92
CA VAL A 206 -8.43 16.88 4.40
C VAL A 206 -9.07 16.15 5.59
N LEU A 207 -10.37 16.32 5.76
CA LEU A 207 -11.15 15.71 6.84
C LEU A 207 -11.98 14.55 6.29
N PHE A 208 -11.96 13.41 6.96
CA PHE A 208 -12.86 12.32 6.65
C PHE A 208 -14.22 12.56 7.31
N GLY A 209 -15.20 13.02 6.51
CA GLY A 209 -16.48 13.52 7.00
C GLY A 209 -17.25 12.58 7.92
N TYR A 210 -17.10 11.25 7.74
CA TYR A 210 -17.74 10.26 8.63
C TYR A 210 -17.11 10.15 10.02
N SER A 211 -15.94 10.72 10.24
CA SER A 211 -15.26 10.72 11.55
C SER A 211 -15.51 11.97 12.38
N PHE A 212 -16.17 12.97 11.83
CA PHE A 212 -16.35 14.27 12.50
C PHE A 212 -17.81 14.67 12.54
N ASN A 213 -18.23 15.25 13.67
CA ASN A 213 -19.51 15.95 13.82
C ASN A 213 -19.30 17.40 13.38
N TYR A 214 -20.20 17.95 12.61
CA TYR A 214 -20.25 19.36 12.23
C TYR A 214 -21.11 20.14 13.21
#